data_1db7c056df99668d49a43b0363a7cd93
#
_entry.id   1db7c056df99668d49a43b0363a7cd93
#
_cell.length_a   1.000
_cell.length_b   1.000
_cell.length_c   1.000
_cell.angle_alpha   90.00
_cell.angle_beta   90.00
_cell.angle_gamma   90.00
#
_symmetry.space_group_name_H-M   'P 1'
#
loop_
_entity.id
_entity.type
_entity.pdbx_description
1 polymer ?
#
loop_
_entity_poly.entity_id
_entity_poly.type
_entity_poly.pdbx_seq_one_letter_code
_entity_poly.pdbx_strand_id
1 'polypeptide(L)'
;MKKFVSVVAAAALVAGMATSCQKHNTLTKAEQAEGWQLLFDGETLNGWRSFNETELKGGWGVVDGCIQASGEGGDASGYIVTDKKYANFELVWDWKLTHGGNSGMLYHVVEHPKFKVPYVTGPEYQLIDNAGWEKVNAPSKLEEWQK
;
A
#
# COMPACT_ATOMS: atom_id res chain seq x y z
N MET A 1 10.79 -2.78 -18.77
CA MET A 1 10.13 -2.41 -17.50
C MET A 1 9.32 -3.59 -17.02
N LYS A 2 9.41 -3.95 -15.76
CA LYS A 2 8.53 -4.96 -15.16
C LYS A 2 7.30 -4.25 -14.59
N LYS A 3 6.12 -4.74 -14.92
CA LYS A 3 4.84 -4.14 -14.52
C LYS A 3 4.22 -4.94 -13.37
N PHE A 4 3.66 -4.28 -12.36
CA PHE A 4 3.05 -4.90 -11.18
C PHE A 4 1.69 -4.29 -10.89
N VAL A 5 0.70 -5.12 -10.63
CA VAL A 5 -0.66 -4.71 -10.25
C VAL A 5 -0.98 -5.25 -8.87
N SER A 6 -1.41 -4.38 -7.97
CA SER A 6 -2.13 -4.76 -6.76
C SER A 6 -3.50 -4.10 -6.83
N VAL A 7 -4.56 -4.90 -6.97
CA VAL A 7 -5.92 -4.38 -7.09
C VAL A 7 -6.63 -4.50 -5.74
N VAL A 8 -7.09 -3.39 -5.21
CA VAL A 8 -7.99 -3.30 -4.06
C VAL A 8 -9.30 -2.66 -4.53
N ALA A 9 -10.41 -3.35 -4.38
CA ALA A 9 -11.69 -2.90 -4.89
C ALA A 9 -12.28 -1.73 -4.11
N ALA A 10 -12.66 -0.68 -4.80
CA ALA A 10 -13.60 0.31 -4.31
C ALA A 10 -15.03 -0.10 -4.72
N ALA A 11 -15.92 -0.28 -3.75
CA ALA A 11 -17.32 -0.56 -4.01
C ALA A 11 -18.05 0.72 -4.44
N ALA A 12 -18.43 0.82 -5.70
CA ALA A 12 -19.43 1.76 -6.17
C ALA A 12 -20.74 1.02 -6.42
N LEU A 13 -21.80 1.40 -5.72
CA LEU A 13 -23.17 0.93 -5.95
C LEU A 13 -23.69 1.47 -7.28
N VAL A 14 -23.90 0.59 -8.24
CA VAL A 14 -24.86 0.82 -9.35
C VAL A 14 -25.62 -0.48 -9.62
N ALA A 15 -26.93 -0.34 -9.71
CA ALA A 15 -27.88 -1.40 -9.89
C ALA A 15 -27.75 -2.15 -11.23
N GLY A 16 -27.76 -3.47 -11.13
CA GLY A 16 -28.31 -4.37 -12.14
C GLY A 16 -27.49 -4.58 -13.41
N MET A 17 -26.54 -5.54 -13.32
CA MET A 17 -26.20 -6.47 -14.41
C MET A 17 -25.31 -7.55 -13.82
N ALA A 18 -25.38 -8.78 -14.33
CA ALA A 18 -24.72 -9.96 -13.81
C ALA A 18 -23.28 -9.64 -13.36
N THR A 19 -23.06 -9.61 -12.06
CA THR A 19 -21.73 -9.46 -11.47
C THR A 19 -20.97 -10.76 -11.73
N SER A 20 -20.18 -10.76 -12.80
CA SER A 20 -18.99 -11.57 -12.84
C SER A 20 -18.23 -11.27 -11.54
N CYS A 21 -18.11 -12.24 -10.67
CA CYS A 21 -17.30 -12.15 -9.46
C CYS A 21 -15.86 -11.94 -9.94
N GLN A 22 -15.46 -10.68 -10.09
CA GLN A 22 -14.10 -10.34 -10.42
C GLN A 22 -13.27 -10.75 -9.20
N LYS A 23 -12.51 -11.80 -9.33
CA LYS A 23 -11.55 -12.20 -8.30
C LYS A 23 -10.55 -11.07 -8.16
N HIS A 24 -10.61 -10.37 -7.04
CA HIS A 24 -9.61 -9.39 -6.67
C HIS A 24 -8.24 -10.06 -6.62
N ASN A 25 -7.20 -9.31 -6.93
CA ASN A 25 -5.81 -9.79 -6.94
C ASN A 25 -5.57 -10.98 -7.90
N THR A 26 -6.13 -10.90 -9.10
CA THR A 26 -5.87 -11.85 -10.18
C THR A 26 -5.53 -11.08 -11.45
N LEU A 27 -4.55 -11.59 -12.19
CA LEU A 27 -4.20 -11.01 -13.50
C LEU A 27 -5.09 -11.60 -14.60
N THR A 28 -5.57 -10.75 -15.46
CA THR A 28 -6.18 -11.17 -16.74
C THR A 28 -5.12 -11.80 -17.65
N LYS A 29 -5.57 -12.53 -18.67
CA LYS A 29 -4.66 -13.09 -19.68
C LYS A 29 -3.87 -12.02 -20.41
N ALA A 30 -4.46 -10.85 -20.65
CA ALA A 30 -3.79 -9.72 -21.30
C ALA A 30 -2.67 -9.18 -20.40
N GLU A 31 -2.93 -8.91 -19.13
CA GLU A 31 -1.92 -8.45 -18.16
C GLU A 31 -0.76 -9.45 -18.03
N GLN A 32 -1.08 -10.75 -17.97
CA GLN A 32 -0.05 -11.79 -17.96
C GLN A 32 0.83 -11.76 -19.21
N ALA A 33 0.21 -11.59 -20.39
CA ALA A 33 0.95 -11.49 -21.66
C ALA A 33 1.82 -10.22 -21.73
N GLU A 34 1.41 -9.13 -21.09
CA GLU A 34 2.17 -7.89 -20.95
C GLU A 34 3.28 -7.97 -19.89
N GLY A 35 3.35 -9.06 -19.13
CA GLY A 35 4.37 -9.30 -18.12
C GLY A 35 4.08 -8.67 -16.74
N TRP A 36 2.82 -8.33 -16.46
CA TRP A 36 2.41 -7.92 -15.13
C TRP A 36 2.59 -9.05 -14.11
N GLN A 37 2.92 -8.69 -12.88
CA GLN A 37 3.08 -9.63 -11.77
C GLN A 37 2.35 -9.10 -10.56
N LEU A 38 1.64 -9.98 -9.85
CA LEU A 38 1.04 -9.62 -8.57
C LEU A 38 2.12 -9.51 -7.50
N LEU A 39 2.07 -8.45 -6.71
CA LEU A 39 2.83 -8.31 -5.47
C LEU A 39 2.06 -8.84 -4.26
N PHE A 40 0.77 -9.07 -4.41
CA PHE A 40 -0.12 -9.56 -3.37
C PHE A 40 -1.21 -10.45 -3.98
N ASP A 41 -1.42 -11.62 -3.37
CA ASP A 41 -2.35 -12.63 -3.85
C ASP A 41 -3.80 -12.45 -3.34
N GLY A 42 -4.03 -11.49 -2.44
CA GLY A 42 -5.32 -11.27 -1.79
C GLY A 42 -5.54 -12.12 -0.53
N GLU A 43 -4.68 -13.05 -0.21
CA GLU A 43 -4.86 -14.03 0.87
C GLU A 43 -3.69 -14.05 1.85
N THR A 44 -2.46 -13.85 1.38
CA THR A 44 -1.25 -13.99 2.19
C THR A 44 -0.30 -12.80 2.04
N LEU A 45 0.54 -12.58 3.03
CA LEU A 45 1.65 -11.62 2.95
C LEU A 45 2.96 -12.30 2.49
N ASN A 46 2.86 -13.41 1.75
CA ASN A 46 4.01 -14.05 1.15
C ASN A 46 4.71 -13.09 0.16
N GLY A 47 6.02 -12.97 0.28
CA GLY A 47 6.79 -12.01 -0.51
C GLY A 47 6.92 -10.63 0.11
N TRP A 48 6.44 -10.48 1.36
CA TRP A 48 6.55 -9.28 2.17
C TRP A 48 7.21 -9.58 3.52
N ARG A 49 7.97 -8.65 4.02
CA ARG A 49 8.60 -8.68 5.35
C ARG A 49 8.68 -7.29 5.96
N SER A 50 9.00 -7.20 7.21
CA SER A 50 9.23 -5.90 7.85
C SER A 50 10.55 -5.27 7.39
N PHE A 51 10.57 -3.94 7.33
CA PHE A 51 11.76 -3.18 6.97
C PHE A 51 12.94 -3.50 7.89
N ASN A 52 14.11 -3.76 7.32
CA ASN A 52 15.33 -4.20 8.01
C ASN A 52 15.23 -5.54 8.76
N GLU A 53 14.21 -6.35 8.48
CA GLU A 53 14.01 -7.66 9.11
C GLU A 53 14.00 -8.76 8.05
N THR A 54 14.16 -9.99 8.48
CA THR A 54 14.08 -11.17 7.60
C THR A 54 12.69 -11.76 7.51
N GLU A 55 11.80 -11.35 8.43
CA GLU A 55 10.43 -11.86 8.54
C GLU A 55 9.46 -10.71 8.75
N LEU A 56 8.19 -10.99 8.53
CA LEU A 56 7.12 -10.07 8.85
C LEU A 56 6.91 -10.05 10.37
N LYS A 57 7.08 -8.88 10.97
CA LYS A 57 6.68 -8.62 12.36
C LYS A 57 5.28 -8.02 12.38
N GLY A 58 4.56 -8.15 13.49
CA GLY A 58 3.16 -7.72 13.63
C GLY A 58 2.87 -6.29 13.16
N GLY A 59 1.60 -5.94 13.12
CA GLY A 59 1.11 -4.63 12.69
C GLY A 59 0.56 -4.60 11.27
N TRP A 60 0.72 -5.68 10.51
CA TRP A 60 0.15 -5.84 9.17
C TRP A 60 -0.58 -7.17 9.04
N GLY A 61 -1.67 -7.19 8.32
CA GLY A 61 -2.48 -8.39 8.08
C GLY A 61 -3.21 -8.34 6.76
N VAL A 62 -3.99 -9.38 6.49
CA VAL A 62 -4.90 -9.42 5.33
C VAL A 62 -6.32 -9.38 5.84
N VAL A 63 -7.09 -8.42 5.35
CA VAL A 63 -8.52 -8.26 5.67
C VAL A 63 -9.25 -7.95 4.37
N ASP A 64 -10.28 -8.71 4.09
CA ASP A 64 -11.13 -8.54 2.89
C ASP A 64 -10.34 -8.45 1.58
N GLY A 65 -9.29 -9.27 1.44
CA GLY A 65 -8.43 -9.26 0.24
C GLY A 65 -7.50 -8.05 0.13
N CYS A 66 -7.30 -7.31 1.21
CA CYS A 66 -6.44 -6.14 1.28
C CYS A 66 -5.30 -6.34 2.26
N ILE A 67 -4.13 -5.83 1.95
CA ILE A 67 -3.07 -5.61 2.94
C ILE A 67 -3.49 -4.45 3.84
N GLN A 68 -3.63 -4.70 5.12
CA GLN A 68 -4.08 -3.71 6.11
C GLN A 68 -3.06 -3.50 7.21
N ALA A 69 -2.75 -2.24 7.49
CA ALA A 69 -2.08 -1.85 8.72
C ALA A 69 -3.07 -1.90 9.89
N SER A 70 -2.68 -2.54 10.99
CA SER A 70 -3.52 -2.71 12.19
C SER A 70 -3.25 -1.67 13.27
N GLY A 71 -2.29 -0.77 13.06
CA GLY A 71 -1.89 0.23 14.05
C GLY A 71 -2.88 1.40 14.17
N GLU A 72 -3.03 1.90 15.37
CA GLU A 72 -3.84 3.09 15.67
C GLU A 72 -2.94 4.33 15.66
N GLY A 73 -2.66 4.85 14.47
CA GLY A 73 -1.90 6.08 14.29
C GLY A 73 -0.38 5.92 14.35
N GLY A 74 0.31 6.88 13.77
CA GLY A 74 1.76 6.91 13.67
C GLY A 74 2.34 5.66 13.02
N ASP A 75 3.58 5.34 13.35
CA ASP A 75 4.30 4.18 12.83
C ASP A 75 4.03 2.88 13.62
N ALA A 76 2.88 2.78 14.29
CA ALA A 76 2.58 1.66 15.20
C ALA A 76 2.57 0.29 14.49
N SER A 77 2.17 0.26 13.21
CA SER A 77 2.22 -0.98 12.41
C SER A 77 3.61 -1.28 11.84
N GLY A 78 4.54 -0.36 11.95
CA GLY A 78 5.83 -0.45 11.27
C GLY A 78 5.71 -0.36 9.75
N TYR A 79 6.75 -0.80 9.07
CA TYR A 79 6.86 -0.74 7.61
C TYR A 79 7.08 -2.13 7.03
N ILE A 80 6.44 -2.41 5.91
CA ILE A 80 6.67 -3.63 5.15
C ILE A 80 7.36 -3.31 3.83
N VAL A 81 8.17 -4.24 3.36
CA VAL A 81 8.87 -4.16 2.09
C VAL A 81 8.71 -5.46 1.33
N THR A 82 8.79 -5.41 0.03
CA THR A 82 8.84 -6.62 -0.80
C THR A 82 10.17 -7.36 -0.59
N ASP A 83 10.13 -8.68 -0.53
CA ASP A 83 11.34 -9.53 -0.44
C ASP A 83 12.26 -9.31 -1.65
N LYS A 84 11.64 -9.12 -2.82
CA LYS A 84 12.37 -8.89 -4.07
C LYS A 84 12.61 -7.42 -4.30
N LYS A 85 13.78 -7.11 -4.89
CA LYS A 85 14.11 -5.77 -5.36
C LYS A 85 13.72 -5.62 -6.83
N TYR A 86 13.21 -4.46 -7.16
CA TYR A 86 12.77 -4.12 -8.50
C TYR A 86 13.48 -2.85 -8.96
N ALA A 87 13.96 -2.87 -10.21
CA ALA A 87 14.48 -1.71 -10.91
C ALA A 87 13.72 -1.55 -12.22
N ASN A 88 13.42 -0.37 -12.66
CA ASN A 88 12.66 -0.12 -13.89
C ASN A 88 11.29 -0.83 -13.88
N PHE A 89 10.40 -0.38 -13.06
CA PHE A 89 9.06 -0.94 -12.89
C PHE A 89 7.96 0.09 -13.15
N GLU A 90 6.78 -0.41 -13.40
CA GLU A 90 5.51 0.30 -13.28
C GLU A 90 4.74 -0.38 -12.14
N LEU A 91 4.22 0.38 -11.18
CA LEU A 91 3.46 -0.12 -10.05
C LEU A 91 2.07 0.48 -10.07
N VAL A 92 1.06 -0.36 -10.01
CA VAL A 92 -0.35 0.02 -9.93
C VAL A 92 -0.94 -0.61 -8.68
N TRP A 93 -1.66 0.18 -7.90
CA TRP A 93 -2.36 -0.30 -6.71
C TRP A 93 -3.60 0.56 -6.44
N ASP A 94 -4.59 -0.05 -5.81
CA ASP A 94 -5.70 0.66 -5.19
C ASP A 94 -5.42 0.83 -3.71
N TRP A 95 -5.97 1.88 -3.12
CA TRP A 95 -5.76 2.15 -1.70
C TRP A 95 -7.04 2.68 -1.03
N LYS A 96 -7.13 2.45 0.26
CA LYS A 96 -8.23 2.93 1.10
C LYS A 96 -7.68 3.39 2.44
N LEU A 97 -8.11 4.54 2.90
CA LEU A 97 -7.78 5.07 4.21
C LEU A 97 -9.01 5.19 5.10
N THR A 98 -8.81 5.12 6.39
CA THR A 98 -9.79 5.54 7.38
C THR A 98 -9.89 7.06 7.40
N HIS A 99 -10.93 7.59 8.05
CA HIS A 99 -11.09 9.05 8.20
C HIS A 99 -9.88 9.67 8.90
N GLY A 100 -9.29 10.68 8.28
CA GLY A 100 -8.06 11.31 8.74
C GLY A 100 -6.81 10.44 8.59
N GLY A 101 -6.91 9.34 7.84
CA GLY A 101 -5.80 8.41 7.64
C GLY A 101 -4.65 9.01 6.84
N ASN A 102 -3.45 8.53 7.15
CA ASN A 102 -2.21 8.88 6.50
C ASN A 102 -1.38 7.61 6.31
N SER A 103 -0.86 7.42 5.12
CA SER A 103 -0.01 6.30 4.74
C SER A 103 0.86 6.70 3.54
N GLY A 104 1.64 5.79 3.02
CA GLY A 104 2.44 6.06 1.83
C GLY A 104 2.98 4.82 1.16
N MET A 105 3.28 4.95 -0.12
CA MET A 105 3.99 3.97 -0.91
C MET A 105 5.40 4.48 -1.18
N LEU A 106 6.37 3.86 -0.51
CA LEU A 106 7.78 4.22 -0.68
C LEU A 106 8.43 3.35 -1.76
N TYR A 107 9.34 3.92 -2.52
CA TYR A 107 10.08 3.24 -3.55
C TYR A 107 11.56 3.60 -3.51
N HIS A 108 12.41 2.77 -4.13
CA HIS A 108 13.88 2.90 -4.07
C HIS A 108 14.45 2.94 -2.65
N VAL A 109 13.75 2.32 -1.71
CA VAL A 109 14.16 2.25 -0.31
C VAL A 109 15.47 1.48 -0.17
N VAL A 110 16.38 1.99 0.63
CA VAL A 110 17.64 1.31 0.98
C VAL A 110 17.56 0.83 2.42
N GLU A 111 17.69 -0.48 2.59
CA GLU A 111 17.74 -1.12 3.90
C GLU A 111 19.19 -1.15 4.42
N HIS A 112 19.35 -0.68 5.64
CA HIS A 112 20.60 -0.78 6.38
C HIS A 112 20.30 -0.55 7.87
N PRO A 113 20.94 -1.25 8.82
CA PRO A 113 20.65 -1.16 10.25
C PRO A 113 20.77 0.25 10.87
N LYS A 114 21.52 1.15 10.23
CA LYS A 114 21.60 2.56 10.65
C LYS A 114 20.32 3.35 10.39
N PHE A 115 19.51 2.93 9.44
CA PHE A 115 18.24 3.59 9.11
C PHE A 115 17.10 2.91 9.87
N LYS A 116 16.42 3.65 10.71
CA LYS A 116 15.31 3.12 11.52
C LYS A 116 13.98 3.11 10.79
N VAL A 117 13.86 3.96 9.77
CA VAL A 117 12.63 4.16 8.99
C VAL A 117 12.97 4.29 7.50
N PRO A 118 12.10 3.79 6.60
CA PRO A 118 12.40 3.74 5.16
C PRO A 118 12.34 5.11 4.48
N TYR A 119 11.55 6.04 4.97
CA TYR A 119 11.38 7.36 4.35
C TYR A 119 12.61 8.28 4.43
N VAL A 120 13.65 7.88 5.16
CA VAL A 120 14.95 8.59 5.12
C VAL A 120 15.80 8.22 3.92
N THR A 121 15.41 7.18 3.18
CA THR A 121 16.21 6.66 2.05
C THR A 121 15.44 6.58 0.75
N GLY A 122 14.13 6.45 0.79
CA GLY A 122 13.27 6.34 -0.39
C GLY A 122 12.24 7.45 -0.44
N PRO A 123 11.93 7.97 -1.62
CA PRO A 123 10.82 8.89 -1.79
C PRO A 123 9.49 8.18 -1.55
N GLU A 124 8.51 8.94 -1.10
CA GLU A 124 7.18 8.47 -0.76
C GLU A 124 6.13 9.06 -1.71
N TYR A 125 5.28 8.20 -2.24
CA TYR A 125 4.00 8.60 -2.80
C TYR A 125 3.00 8.66 -1.66
N GLN A 126 2.67 9.89 -1.23
CA GLN A 126 1.81 10.16 -0.08
C GLN A 126 0.39 9.69 -0.33
N LEU A 127 -0.17 8.95 0.63
CA LEU A 127 -1.58 8.55 0.68
C LEU A 127 -2.22 9.23 1.88
N ILE A 128 -3.16 10.15 1.65
CA ILE A 128 -3.78 10.94 2.71
C ILE A 128 -5.27 11.14 2.43
N ASP A 129 -6.09 11.04 3.46
CA ASP A 129 -7.49 11.48 3.42
C ASP A 129 -7.54 13.01 3.58
N ASN A 130 -7.45 13.74 2.47
CA ASN A 130 -7.40 15.20 2.48
C ASN A 130 -8.55 15.82 3.27
N ALA A 131 -9.78 15.33 3.09
CA ALA A 131 -10.96 15.88 3.74
C ALA A 131 -11.01 15.62 5.25
N GLY A 132 -10.51 14.46 5.68
CA GLY A 132 -10.44 14.08 7.09
C GLY A 132 -9.21 14.62 7.80
N TRP A 133 -8.09 14.70 7.09
CA TRP A 133 -6.81 15.13 7.64
C TRP A 133 -6.86 16.52 8.25
N GLU A 134 -7.43 17.49 7.54
CA GLU A 134 -7.60 18.86 8.03
C GLU A 134 -8.47 18.94 9.28
N LYS A 135 -9.47 18.07 9.40
CA LYS A 135 -10.36 18.03 10.57
C LYS A 135 -9.70 17.41 11.80
N VAL A 136 -8.92 16.35 11.57
CA VAL A 136 -8.21 15.63 12.65
C VAL A 136 -6.98 16.41 13.12
N ASN A 137 -6.24 17.00 12.19
CA ASN A 137 -5.10 17.84 12.46
C ASN A 137 -5.55 19.30 12.46
N ALA A 138 -6.03 19.80 13.58
CA ALA A 138 -6.54 21.17 13.68
C ALA A 138 -5.67 22.18 12.92
N PRO A 139 -6.26 23.15 12.22
CA PRO A 139 -5.54 24.09 11.33
C PRO A 139 -4.33 24.78 11.96
N SER A 140 -4.32 24.93 13.28
CA SER A 140 -3.21 25.48 14.06
C SER A 140 -1.98 24.58 14.16
N LYS A 141 -2.10 23.30 13.75
CA LYS A 141 -1.00 22.31 13.75
C LYS A 141 -0.45 22.01 12.37
N LEU A 142 -1.11 22.51 11.32
CA LEU A 142 -0.68 22.29 9.96
C LEU A 142 0.33 23.35 9.54
N GLU A 143 1.43 22.92 8.99
CA GLU A 143 2.38 23.79 8.30
C GLU A 143 1.72 24.41 7.06
N GLU A 144 2.24 25.54 6.59
CA GLU A 144 1.66 26.30 5.48
C GLU A 144 1.44 25.43 4.21
N TRP A 145 2.38 24.54 3.93
CA TRP A 145 2.33 23.61 2.78
C TRP A 145 1.34 22.44 2.96
N GLN A 146 0.81 22.24 4.16
CA GLN A 146 -0.17 21.21 4.47
C GLN A 146 -1.62 21.74 4.39
N LYS A 147 -1.81 23.04 4.19
CA LYS A 147 -3.10 23.70 4.03
C LYS A 147 -3.42 23.86 2.55
#